data_bc1844cfec818bb18af7c06b30ad10d1
#
_entry.id   bc1844cfec818bb18af7c06b30ad10d1
#
_cell.length_a   1.000
_cell.length_b   1.000
_cell.length_c   1.000
_cell.angle_alpha   90.00
_cell.angle_beta   90.00
_cell.angle_gamma   90.00
#
_symmetry.space_group_name_H-M   'P 1'
#
loop_
_entity.id
_entity.type
_entity.pdbx_description
1 polymer ?
#
loop_
_entity_poly.entity_id
_entity_poly.type
_entity_poly.pdbx_seq_one_letter_code
_entity_poly.pdbx_strand_id
1 'polypeptide(L)'
;MTSPSASEPLQTTQSPRTERSHGSRSTAHGRRLPAGSGQRLHGDVAVGDVVGPVEFALPIYRLVVAAGGNRDFNSIHHNRSYAVATNAPDAYASTFLLMGAWERVVRDWIGDAGTIRAIRGFRMRKFNLVGSVMTVSGTVTGVRVERDAEEDTGVVTLELASRVREDITVGPGEVEVTLPLTVSVSSGPPASEQHPVAAPEDRSCVAD
;
A
#
# COMPACT_ATOMS: atom_id res chain seq x y z
N MET A 1 6.10 -72.99 -16.60
CA MET A 1 5.52 -73.83 -15.57
C MET A 1 5.65 -73.15 -14.25
N THR A 2 4.54 -72.78 -13.78
CA THR A 2 3.91 -72.68 -12.45
C THR A 2 4.23 -71.46 -11.59
N SER A 3 3.25 -70.59 -11.57
CA SER A 3 2.91 -69.83 -10.33
C SER A 3 2.37 -70.77 -9.26
N PRO A 4 2.34 -70.37 -7.96
CA PRO A 4 1.23 -69.61 -7.45
C PRO A 4 1.60 -68.57 -6.34
N SER A 5 0.92 -67.46 -6.29
CA SER A 5 -0.10 -67.00 -5.33
C SER A 5 0.14 -67.30 -3.84
N ALA A 6 0.28 -66.21 -3.05
CA ALA A 6 -0.29 -66.13 -1.69
C ALA A 6 -0.46 -64.70 -1.26
N SER A 7 -1.68 -64.34 -0.98
CA SER A 7 -2.13 -63.09 -0.35
C SER A 7 -1.92 -63.19 1.15
N GLU A 8 -1.41 -62.12 1.79
CA GLU A 8 -1.46 -61.96 3.26
C GLU A 8 -2.07 -60.60 3.64
N PRO A 9 -2.79 -60.51 4.77
CA PRO A 9 -3.71 -59.41 5.04
C PRO A 9 -3.05 -58.23 5.79
N LEU A 10 -3.57 -57.06 5.49
CA LEU A 10 -3.30 -55.79 6.15
C LEU A 10 -3.59 -55.84 7.66
N GLN A 11 -2.57 -55.70 8.47
CA GLN A 11 -2.69 -55.42 9.90
C GLN A 11 -2.78 -53.89 10.11
N THR A 12 -3.93 -53.47 10.63
CA THR A 12 -4.21 -52.13 11.11
C THR A 12 -3.49 -51.91 12.44
N THR A 13 -2.42 -51.14 12.45
CA THR A 13 -1.81 -50.64 13.69
C THR A 13 -2.33 -49.23 14.00
N GLN A 14 -3.11 -49.14 15.07
CA GLN A 14 -3.55 -47.90 15.68
C GLN A 14 -2.33 -47.19 16.30
N SER A 15 -2.09 -45.95 15.86
CA SER A 15 -1.14 -45.04 16.51
C SER A 15 -1.76 -44.39 17.77
N PRO A 16 -1.00 -44.21 18.83
CA PRO A 16 -1.49 -43.57 20.05
C PRO A 16 -1.68 -42.05 19.85
N ARG A 17 -2.80 -41.57 20.34
CA ARG A 17 -3.23 -40.18 20.38
C ARG A 17 -2.31 -39.41 21.33
N THR A 18 -1.43 -38.59 20.79
CA THR A 18 -0.61 -37.66 21.58
C THR A 18 -1.44 -36.39 21.88
N GLU A 19 -1.77 -36.19 23.14
CA GLU A 19 -2.36 -34.97 23.65
C GLU A 19 -1.38 -33.81 23.44
N ARG A 20 -1.79 -32.82 22.61
CA ARG A 20 -1.06 -31.57 22.45
C ARG A 20 -1.54 -30.60 23.52
N SER A 21 -0.66 -30.30 24.45
CA SER A 21 -0.80 -29.21 25.39
C SER A 21 -1.04 -27.89 24.62
N HIS A 22 -2.14 -27.21 24.95
CA HIS A 22 -2.45 -25.86 24.48
C HIS A 22 -1.48 -24.88 25.10
N GLY A 23 -0.35 -24.63 24.42
CA GLY A 23 0.47 -23.46 24.63
C GLY A 23 -0.27 -22.23 24.07
N SER A 24 -0.79 -21.40 24.93
CA SER A 24 -1.32 -20.09 24.62
C SER A 24 -0.23 -19.24 23.94
N ARG A 25 -0.25 -19.20 22.61
CA ARG A 25 0.46 -18.16 21.84
C ARG A 25 -0.44 -16.94 21.85
N SER A 26 -0.10 -15.96 22.68
CA SER A 26 -0.57 -14.60 22.58
C SER A 26 -0.12 -14.05 21.22
N THR A 27 -0.97 -14.18 20.21
CA THR A 27 -0.84 -13.46 18.97
C THR A 27 -1.30 -12.03 19.27
N ALA A 28 -0.35 -11.10 19.34
CA ALA A 28 -0.65 -9.68 19.28
C ALA A 28 -1.37 -9.43 17.93
N HIS A 29 -2.70 -9.37 18.02
CA HIS A 29 -3.53 -8.96 16.89
C HIS A 29 -3.34 -7.46 16.73
N GLY A 30 -2.42 -7.04 15.86
CA GLY A 30 -2.37 -5.67 15.41
C GLY A 30 -3.77 -5.27 14.91
N ARG A 31 -4.32 -4.20 15.47
CA ARG A 31 -5.64 -3.69 15.11
C ARG A 31 -5.61 -3.26 13.65
N ARG A 32 -6.24 -4.04 12.77
CA ARG A 32 -6.43 -3.66 11.37
C ARG A 32 -7.51 -2.58 11.33
N LEU A 33 -7.08 -1.34 11.12
CA LEU A 33 -8.02 -0.25 10.88
C LEU A 33 -8.49 -0.32 9.41
N PRO A 34 -9.79 -0.06 9.11
CA PRO A 34 -10.31 -0.18 7.76
C PRO A 34 -9.54 0.73 6.80
N ALA A 35 -9.17 0.18 5.65
CA ALA A 35 -8.65 0.95 4.54
C ALA A 35 -9.78 1.77 3.94
N GLY A 36 -9.63 3.10 3.98
CA GLY A 36 -10.50 4.02 3.23
C GLY A 36 -11.59 4.68 4.06
N SER A 37 -11.64 5.98 3.97
CA SER A 37 -12.68 6.93 4.32
C SER A 37 -12.64 7.58 5.70
N GLY A 38 -11.51 8.15 6.08
CA GLY A 38 -11.50 9.03 7.23
C GLY A 38 -10.10 9.57 7.50
N GLN A 39 -10.01 10.82 7.87
CA GLN A 39 -8.76 11.39 8.34
C GLN A 39 -8.28 10.61 9.57
N ARG A 40 -7.02 10.12 9.53
CA ARG A 40 -6.39 9.50 10.67
C ARG A 40 -5.79 10.58 11.57
N LEU A 41 -6.02 10.47 12.87
CA LEU A 41 -5.41 11.33 13.86
C LEU A 41 -4.21 10.62 14.51
N HIS A 42 -3.23 11.41 14.94
CA HIS A 42 -2.05 10.88 15.64
C HIS A 42 -2.43 10.06 16.88
N GLY A 43 -3.44 10.51 17.65
CA GLY A 43 -3.93 9.81 18.85
C GLY A 43 -4.58 8.45 18.59
N ASP A 44 -4.95 8.15 17.32
CA ASP A 44 -5.55 6.88 16.93
C ASP A 44 -4.51 5.82 16.54
N VAL A 45 -3.21 6.17 16.57
CA VAL A 45 -2.12 5.33 16.08
C VAL A 45 -1.29 4.78 17.23
N ALA A 46 -0.99 3.48 17.17
CA ALA A 46 -0.11 2.81 18.11
C ALA A 46 1.01 2.04 17.38
N VAL A 47 2.16 1.89 18.04
CA VAL A 47 3.23 1.00 17.56
C VAL A 47 2.69 -0.41 17.43
N GLY A 48 2.97 -1.05 16.28
CA GLY A 48 2.45 -2.36 15.91
C GLY A 48 1.18 -2.32 15.04
N ASP A 49 0.57 -1.15 14.83
CA ASP A 49 -0.55 -1.03 13.88
C ASP A 49 -0.12 -1.42 12.48
N VAL A 50 -1.02 -2.09 11.74
CA VAL A 50 -0.74 -2.61 10.40
C VAL A 50 -1.11 -1.61 9.33
N VAL A 51 -0.21 -1.43 8.34
CA VAL A 51 -0.39 -0.63 7.13
C VAL A 51 -0.54 -1.57 5.93
N GLY A 52 -1.63 -1.49 5.20
CA GLY A 52 -1.94 -2.45 4.14
C GLY A 52 -2.51 -3.77 4.69
N PRO A 53 -2.28 -4.94 4.03
CA PRO A 53 -1.65 -5.09 2.72
C PRO A 53 -2.48 -4.51 1.56
N VAL A 54 -1.81 -4.01 0.53
CA VAL A 54 -2.43 -3.59 -0.73
C VAL A 54 -1.73 -4.29 -1.89
N GLU A 55 -2.51 -4.86 -2.79
CA GLU A 55 -2.01 -5.59 -3.95
C GLU A 55 -1.98 -4.72 -5.21
N PHE A 56 -0.90 -4.86 -5.96
CA PHE A 56 -0.67 -4.18 -7.23
C PHE A 56 -0.35 -5.23 -8.30
N ALA A 57 -1.31 -5.54 -9.15
CA ALA A 57 -1.03 -6.33 -10.36
C ALA A 57 -0.13 -5.53 -11.31
N LEU A 58 0.86 -6.18 -11.91
CA LEU A 58 1.86 -5.58 -12.81
C LEU A 58 1.72 -6.07 -14.27
N PRO A 59 0.55 -5.90 -14.92
CA PRO A 59 0.42 -6.22 -16.34
C PRO A 59 1.26 -5.27 -17.19
N ILE A 60 1.64 -5.69 -18.39
CA ILE A 60 2.53 -4.91 -19.27
C ILE A 60 2.01 -3.48 -19.51
N TYR A 61 0.71 -3.30 -19.69
CA TYR A 61 0.15 -1.97 -19.93
C TYR A 61 0.41 -1.00 -18.77
N ARG A 62 0.38 -1.48 -17.52
CA ARG A 62 0.66 -0.65 -16.33
C ARG A 62 2.11 -0.18 -16.32
N LEU A 63 3.04 -1.07 -16.70
CA LEU A 63 4.46 -0.72 -16.81
C LEU A 63 4.67 0.34 -17.90
N VAL A 64 4.04 0.15 -19.06
CA VAL A 64 4.10 1.11 -20.19
C VAL A 64 3.55 2.47 -19.79
N VAL A 65 2.37 2.51 -19.19
CA VAL A 65 1.73 3.77 -18.75
C VAL A 65 2.58 4.47 -17.68
N ALA A 66 3.12 3.73 -16.74
CA ALA A 66 3.98 4.29 -15.69
C ALA A 66 5.28 4.84 -16.28
N ALA A 67 5.92 4.11 -17.20
CA ALA A 67 7.12 4.58 -17.89
C ALA A 67 6.85 5.88 -18.67
N GLY A 68 5.75 5.94 -19.41
CA GLY A 68 5.33 7.14 -20.15
C GLY A 68 5.03 8.32 -19.22
N GLY A 69 4.25 8.10 -18.17
CA GLY A 69 3.87 9.14 -17.21
C GLY A 69 5.05 9.73 -16.44
N ASN A 70 6.02 8.89 -16.10
CA ASN A 70 7.25 9.32 -15.42
C ASN A 70 8.38 9.78 -16.40
N ARG A 71 8.14 9.71 -17.71
CA ARG A 71 9.16 9.96 -18.74
C ARG A 71 10.39 9.06 -18.62
N ASP A 72 10.21 7.88 -18.06
CA ASP A 72 11.23 6.83 -17.95
C ASP A 72 11.11 5.90 -19.15
N PHE A 73 11.62 6.36 -20.31
CA PHE A 73 11.50 5.67 -21.58
C PHE A 73 12.51 4.52 -21.77
N ASN A 74 13.12 4.06 -20.69
CA ASN A 74 14.02 2.91 -20.78
C ASN A 74 13.25 1.65 -21.21
N SER A 75 13.69 1.06 -22.31
CA SER A 75 13.03 -0.09 -22.94
C SER A 75 12.89 -1.33 -22.02
N ILE A 76 13.69 -1.43 -20.95
CA ILE A 76 13.59 -2.53 -19.99
C ILE A 76 12.22 -2.63 -19.30
N HIS A 77 11.45 -1.52 -19.26
CA HIS A 77 10.15 -1.48 -18.57
C HIS A 77 8.97 -1.85 -19.49
N HIS A 78 9.16 -1.85 -20.82
CA HIS A 78 8.07 -2.06 -21.76
C HIS A 78 8.41 -2.97 -22.97
N ASN A 79 9.68 -3.35 -23.12
CA ASN A 79 10.13 -4.28 -24.16
C ASN A 79 10.78 -5.51 -23.51
N ARG A 80 10.07 -6.64 -23.53
CA ARG A 80 10.51 -7.89 -22.92
C ARG A 80 11.82 -8.41 -23.52
N SER A 81 11.90 -8.41 -24.84
CA SER A 81 13.11 -8.89 -25.56
C SER A 81 14.33 -8.03 -25.22
N TYR A 82 14.15 -6.72 -25.13
CA TYR A 82 15.23 -5.81 -24.74
C TYR A 82 15.66 -6.04 -23.30
N ALA A 83 14.70 -6.19 -22.37
CA ALA A 83 15.00 -6.49 -20.95
C ALA A 83 15.81 -7.77 -20.80
N VAL A 84 15.43 -8.84 -21.51
CA VAL A 84 16.18 -10.12 -21.51
C VAL A 84 17.57 -9.94 -22.13
N ALA A 85 17.72 -9.18 -23.19
CA ALA A 85 19.02 -8.88 -23.79
C ALA A 85 19.95 -8.07 -22.87
N THR A 86 19.39 -7.38 -21.87
CA THR A 86 20.14 -6.65 -20.83
C THR A 86 20.28 -7.44 -19.52
N ASN A 87 20.13 -8.77 -19.57
CA ASN A 87 20.25 -9.72 -18.46
C ASN A 87 19.17 -9.62 -17.36
N ALA A 88 18.02 -8.99 -17.63
CA ALA A 88 16.86 -9.11 -16.78
C ALA A 88 16.06 -10.37 -17.13
N PRO A 89 15.35 -11.02 -16.19
CA PRO A 89 14.54 -12.20 -16.50
C PRO A 89 13.35 -11.90 -17.43
N ASP A 90 12.82 -10.68 -17.37
CA ASP A 90 11.71 -10.16 -18.20
C ASP A 90 11.62 -8.63 -18.02
N ALA A 91 10.68 -7.97 -18.70
CA ALA A 91 10.31 -6.59 -18.40
C ALA A 91 9.86 -6.47 -16.92
N TYR A 92 10.21 -5.38 -16.29
CA TYR A 92 9.96 -5.18 -14.86
C TYR A 92 9.59 -3.73 -14.53
N ALA A 93 8.95 -3.57 -13.35
CA ALA A 93 8.49 -2.28 -12.88
C ALA A 93 9.65 -1.31 -12.62
N SER A 94 9.48 -0.05 -13.03
CA SER A 94 10.43 1.02 -12.75
C SER A 94 10.44 1.37 -11.25
N THR A 95 11.53 1.94 -10.77
CA THR A 95 11.65 2.44 -9.40
C THR A 95 10.57 3.46 -9.07
N PHE A 96 10.19 4.32 -10.01
CA PHE A 96 9.12 5.30 -9.82
C PHE A 96 7.75 4.65 -9.63
N LEU A 97 7.42 3.59 -10.39
CA LEU A 97 6.17 2.85 -10.19
C LEU A 97 6.13 2.19 -8.81
N LEU A 98 7.25 1.59 -8.39
CA LEU A 98 7.35 0.92 -7.09
C LEU A 98 7.26 1.91 -5.93
N MET A 99 7.89 3.08 -6.05
CA MET A 99 7.81 4.15 -5.04
C MET A 99 6.40 4.73 -4.97
N GLY A 100 5.75 4.96 -6.12
CA GLY A 100 4.35 5.39 -6.17
C GLY A 100 3.37 4.41 -5.53
N ALA A 101 3.66 3.10 -5.57
CA ALA A 101 2.88 2.11 -4.86
C ALA A 101 3.00 2.26 -3.32
N TRP A 102 4.22 2.54 -2.80
CA TRP A 102 4.40 2.84 -1.38
C TRP A 102 3.68 4.12 -0.99
N GLU A 103 3.87 5.18 -1.77
CA GLU A 103 3.20 6.46 -1.55
C GLU A 103 1.68 6.28 -1.52
N ARG A 104 1.11 5.54 -2.46
CA ARG A 104 -0.32 5.27 -2.51
C ARG A 104 -0.82 4.58 -1.23
N VAL A 105 -0.13 3.53 -0.77
CA VAL A 105 -0.50 2.80 0.45
C VAL A 105 -0.44 3.69 1.68
N VAL A 106 0.60 4.52 1.78
CA VAL A 106 0.77 5.46 2.89
C VAL A 106 -0.29 6.55 2.84
N ARG A 107 -0.56 7.15 1.68
CA ARG A 107 -1.59 8.18 1.51
C ARG A 107 -2.98 7.68 1.88
N ASP A 108 -3.33 6.47 1.42
CA ASP A 108 -4.61 5.85 1.78
C ASP A 108 -4.70 5.56 3.29
N TRP A 109 -3.57 5.37 3.96
CA TRP A 109 -3.51 5.09 5.39
C TRP A 109 -3.55 6.37 6.25
N ILE A 110 -2.85 7.46 5.86
CA ILE A 110 -2.78 8.71 6.64
C ILE A 110 -3.99 9.63 6.43
N GLY A 111 -4.66 9.54 5.29
CA GLY A 111 -5.73 10.47 4.90
C GLY A 111 -5.21 11.80 4.34
N ASP A 112 -6.15 12.71 4.02
CA ASP A 112 -5.86 13.92 3.26
C ASP A 112 -5.03 14.97 4.02
N ALA A 113 -5.21 15.07 5.33
CA ALA A 113 -4.47 16.02 6.18
C ALA A 113 -3.11 15.47 6.65
N GLY A 114 -2.81 14.19 6.36
CA GLY A 114 -1.50 13.61 6.64
C GLY A 114 -0.47 13.97 5.57
N THR A 115 0.81 14.05 5.95
CA THR A 115 1.90 14.36 5.02
C THR A 115 3.02 13.33 5.12
N ILE A 116 3.53 12.88 3.98
CA ILE A 116 4.75 12.05 3.91
C ILE A 116 5.94 12.99 4.00
N ARG A 117 6.73 12.90 5.07
CA ARG A 117 7.93 13.73 5.29
C ARG A 117 9.17 13.15 4.60
N ALA A 118 9.33 11.82 4.70
CA ALA A 118 10.50 11.15 4.16
C ALA A 118 10.24 9.68 3.87
N ILE A 119 10.92 9.16 2.86
CA ILE A 119 11.05 7.73 2.58
C ILE A 119 12.53 7.40 2.61
N ARG A 120 12.94 6.47 3.48
CA ARG A 120 14.33 6.05 3.66
C ARG A 120 14.47 4.55 3.46
N GLY A 121 15.64 4.10 3.01
CA GLY A 121 15.90 2.67 2.82
C GLY A 121 15.07 2.01 1.71
N PHE A 122 14.45 2.79 0.83
CA PHE A 122 13.76 2.29 -0.35
C PHE A 122 14.80 1.67 -1.30
N ARG A 123 14.85 0.34 -1.32
CA ARG A 123 15.87 -0.40 -2.07
C ARG A 123 15.26 -1.58 -2.79
N MET A 124 15.41 -1.64 -4.10
CA MET A 124 15.10 -2.84 -4.87
C MET A 124 16.08 -3.97 -4.53
N ARG A 125 15.55 -5.14 -4.18
CA ARG A 125 16.28 -6.37 -3.87
C ARG A 125 16.11 -7.44 -4.94
N LYS A 126 14.91 -7.48 -5.54
CA LYS A 126 14.54 -8.38 -6.63
C LYS A 126 13.70 -7.65 -7.66
N PHE A 127 13.66 -8.16 -8.88
CA PHE A 127 12.82 -7.63 -9.93
C PHE A 127 11.33 -7.85 -9.63
N ASN A 128 10.53 -6.82 -9.83
CA ASN A 128 9.07 -6.91 -9.85
C ASN A 128 8.66 -7.08 -11.30
N LEU A 129 8.59 -8.34 -11.74
CA LEU A 129 8.43 -8.69 -13.15
C LEU A 129 7.01 -8.42 -13.66
N VAL A 130 6.89 -8.19 -14.96
CA VAL A 130 5.61 -8.14 -15.66
C VAL A 130 4.80 -9.41 -15.42
N GLY A 131 3.50 -9.26 -15.18
CA GLY A 131 2.58 -10.36 -14.89
C GLY A 131 2.53 -10.79 -13.42
N SER A 132 3.43 -10.29 -12.56
CA SER A 132 3.34 -10.58 -11.11
C SER A 132 2.30 -9.70 -10.41
N VAL A 133 1.95 -10.11 -9.18
CA VAL A 133 1.21 -9.29 -8.22
C VAL A 133 2.16 -8.93 -7.09
N MET A 134 2.37 -7.66 -6.89
CA MET A 134 3.18 -7.12 -5.80
C MET A 134 2.27 -6.69 -4.66
N THR A 135 2.58 -7.07 -3.43
CA THR A 135 1.89 -6.66 -2.22
C THR A 135 2.77 -5.68 -1.44
N VAL A 136 2.23 -4.53 -1.07
CA VAL A 136 2.86 -3.57 -0.17
C VAL A 136 2.21 -3.65 1.19
N SER A 137 3.00 -3.81 2.23
CA SER A 137 2.53 -3.85 3.61
C SER A 137 3.61 -3.36 4.57
N GLY A 138 3.19 -3.01 5.77
CA GLY A 138 4.10 -2.59 6.82
C GLY A 138 3.45 -2.48 8.18
N THR A 139 4.18 -1.90 9.11
CA THR A 139 3.74 -1.69 10.50
C THR A 139 4.25 -0.34 11.00
N VAL A 140 3.54 0.20 11.98
CA VAL A 140 3.99 1.36 12.74
C VAL A 140 5.11 0.94 13.68
N THR A 141 6.27 1.59 13.56
CA THR A 141 7.45 1.32 14.40
C THR A 141 7.74 2.43 15.40
N GLY A 142 7.17 3.63 15.20
CA GLY A 142 7.37 4.74 16.11
C GLY A 142 6.21 5.74 16.06
N VAL A 143 5.88 6.30 17.22
CA VAL A 143 4.86 7.34 17.39
C VAL A 143 5.42 8.38 18.36
N ARG A 144 5.48 9.65 17.95
CA ARG A 144 5.97 10.74 18.78
C ARG A 144 5.27 12.06 18.45
N VAL A 145 5.34 13.01 19.36
CA VAL A 145 4.95 14.41 19.12
C VAL A 145 6.21 15.24 19.05
N GLU A 146 6.38 15.95 17.97
CA GLU A 146 7.39 17.01 17.84
C GLU A 146 6.75 18.32 18.28
N ARG A 147 7.38 18.96 19.25
CA ARG A 147 6.93 20.26 19.77
C ARG A 147 7.75 21.36 19.13
N ASP A 148 7.06 22.26 18.47
CA ASP A 148 7.64 23.47 17.89
C ASP A 148 6.97 24.71 18.50
N ALA A 149 7.60 25.89 18.33
CA ALA A 149 7.09 27.15 18.86
C ALA A 149 5.76 27.57 18.23
N GLU A 150 5.47 27.11 17.02
CA GLU A 150 4.27 27.48 16.26
C GLU A 150 3.16 26.43 16.36
N GLU A 151 3.48 25.14 16.22
CA GLU A 151 2.48 24.07 16.27
C GLU A 151 3.10 22.71 16.60
N ASP A 152 2.48 22.01 17.53
CA ASP A 152 2.84 20.61 17.84
C ASP A 152 2.42 19.70 16.69
N THR A 153 3.34 18.83 16.25
CA THR A 153 3.11 17.92 15.11
C THR A 153 3.18 16.45 15.56
N GLY A 154 2.15 15.71 15.24
CA GLY A 154 2.16 14.26 15.43
C GLY A 154 2.99 13.57 14.36
N VAL A 155 4.04 12.85 14.74
CA VAL A 155 4.94 12.14 13.81
C VAL A 155 4.84 10.65 14.03
N VAL A 156 4.68 9.91 12.93
CA VAL A 156 4.59 8.45 12.92
C VAL A 156 5.64 7.89 11.97
N THR A 157 6.33 6.85 12.44
CA THR A 157 7.31 6.10 11.65
C THR A 157 6.72 4.75 11.28
N LEU A 158 6.77 4.42 9.99
CA LEU A 158 6.29 3.17 9.42
C LEU A 158 7.48 2.38 8.87
N GLU A 159 7.52 1.07 9.06
CA GLU A 159 8.38 0.19 8.27
C GLU A 159 7.53 -0.47 7.19
N LEU A 160 7.94 -0.35 5.92
CA LEU A 160 7.25 -0.88 4.75
C LEU A 160 8.14 -1.82 3.96
N ALA A 161 7.51 -2.82 3.34
CA ALA A 161 8.14 -3.69 2.36
C ALA A 161 7.17 -4.03 1.22
N SER A 162 7.72 -4.23 0.02
CA SER A 162 7.00 -4.86 -1.08
C SER A 162 7.43 -6.32 -1.21
N ARG A 163 6.46 -7.17 -1.51
CA ARG A 163 6.65 -8.61 -1.73
C ARG A 163 6.02 -9.07 -3.02
N VAL A 164 6.65 -10.05 -3.64
CA VAL A 164 6.02 -10.88 -4.67
C VAL A 164 6.06 -12.30 -4.16
N ARG A 165 4.90 -12.89 -3.89
CA ARG A 165 4.79 -14.12 -3.11
C ARG A 165 5.49 -13.96 -1.75
N GLU A 166 6.42 -14.85 -1.41
CA GLU A 166 7.17 -14.82 -0.14
C GLU A 166 8.41 -13.91 -0.17
N ASP A 167 8.81 -13.46 -1.36
CA ASP A 167 10.06 -12.72 -1.54
C ASP A 167 9.87 -11.22 -1.28
N ILE A 168 10.73 -10.65 -0.43
CA ILE A 168 10.84 -9.18 -0.35
C ILE A 168 11.54 -8.69 -1.62
N THR A 169 10.83 -7.86 -2.38
CA THR A 169 11.34 -7.29 -3.64
C THR A 169 11.82 -5.85 -3.48
N VAL A 170 11.21 -5.10 -2.54
CA VAL A 170 11.62 -3.73 -2.19
C VAL A 170 11.61 -3.56 -0.68
N GLY A 171 12.59 -2.87 -0.14
CA GLY A 171 12.73 -2.59 1.29
C GLY A 171 13.32 -3.78 2.07
N PRO A 172 12.99 -4.00 3.38
CA PRO A 172 12.23 -3.06 4.18
C PRO A 172 12.87 -1.68 4.21
N GLY A 173 12.03 -0.67 4.38
CA GLY A 173 12.45 0.72 4.49
C GLY A 173 11.48 1.51 5.36
N GLU A 174 11.92 2.69 5.77
CA GLU A 174 11.21 3.56 6.70
C GLU A 174 10.47 4.66 5.95
N VAL A 175 9.23 4.93 6.37
CA VAL A 175 8.46 6.08 5.93
C VAL A 175 8.05 6.90 7.15
N GLU A 176 8.45 8.16 7.17
CA GLU A 176 8.05 9.10 8.21
C GLU A 176 6.90 9.97 7.70
N VAL A 177 5.83 10.03 8.48
CA VAL A 177 4.63 10.79 8.15
C VAL A 177 4.23 11.70 9.29
N THR A 178 3.52 12.78 8.97
CA THR A 178 2.84 13.61 9.96
C THR A 178 1.35 13.35 9.93
N LEU A 179 0.73 13.38 11.10
CA LEU A 179 -0.71 13.30 11.28
C LEU A 179 -1.19 14.45 12.15
N PRO A 180 -2.39 14.99 11.89
CA PRO A 180 -2.97 16.01 12.76
C PRO A 180 -3.20 15.43 14.16
N LEU A 181 -2.97 16.24 15.18
CA LEU A 181 -3.24 15.88 16.58
C LEU A 181 -4.74 15.93 16.88
N THR A 182 -5.44 16.86 16.23
CA THR A 182 -6.89 17.07 16.34
C THR A 182 -7.51 17.30 14.97
N VAL A 183 -8.81 17.08 14.84
CA VAL A 183 -9.54 17.49 13.63
C VAL A 183 -9.72 19.01 13.68
N SER A 184 -9.00 19.74 12.83
CA SER A 184 -9.35 21.13 12.55
C SER A 184 -10.64 21.12 11.74
N VAL A 185 -11.77 21.41 12.37
CA VAL A 185 -12.99 21.74 11.66
C VAL A 185 -12.72 23.10 11.02
N SER A 186 -12.32 23.11 9.73
CA SER A 186 -12.35 24.34 8.96
C SER A 186 -13.80 24.78 8.95
N SER A 187 -14.16 25.78 9.76
CA SER A 187 -15.37 26.53 9.58
C SER A 187 -15.28 27.11 8.16
N GLY A 188 -16.00 26.51 7.23
CA GLY A 188 -16.17 27.06 5.89
C GLY A 188 -16.57 28.53 6.01
N PRO A 189 -16.27 29.37 5.03
CA PRO A 189 -16.64 30.77 5.06
C PRO A 189 -18.13 30.87 5.40
N PRO A 190 -18.52 31.82 6.26
CA PRO A 190 -19.94 32.01 6.61
C PRO A 190 -20.72 32.16 5.31
N ALA A 191 -21.83 31.39 5.20
CA ALA A 191 -22.76 31.51 4.10
C ALA A 191 -23.46 32.86 4.21
N SER A 192 -22.81 33.90 3.78
CA SER A 192 -23.34 35.26 3.69
C SER A 192 -22.70 35.93 2.50
N GLU A 193 -23.42 35.92 1.47
CA GLU A 193 -23.65 36.94 0.45
C GLU A 193 -24.05 36.25 -0.85
N GLN A 194 -25.28 35.71 -0.82
CA GLN A 194 -26.01 35.53 -2.05
C GLN A 194 -26.30 36.93 -2.59
N HIS A 195 -25.48 37.37 -3.53
CA HIS A 195 -25.89 38.51 -4.36
C HIS A 195 -27.18 38.15 -5.05
N PRO A 196 -28.24 39.03 -4.95
CA PRO A 196 -29.45 38.79 -5.70
C PRO A 196 -29.13 38.84 -7.20
N VAL A 197 -29.38 37.73 -7.87
CA VAL A 197 -29.34 37.66 -9.33
C VAL A 197 -30.39 38.64 -9.84
N ALA A 198 -29.94 39.72 -10.51
CA ALA A 198 -30.82 40.67 -11.19
C ALA A 198 -31.64 39.89 -12.24
N ALA A 199 -32.93 40.11 -12.20
CA ALA A 199 -33.86 39.53 -13.18
C ALA A 199 -33.50 40.05 -14.59
N PRO A 200 -33.61 39.22 -15.63
CA PRO A 200 -33.40 39.67 -17.01
C PRO A 200 -34.45 40.68 -17.42
N GLU A 201 -34.00 41.89 -17.83
CA GLU A 201 -34.87 42.88 -18.46
C GLU A 201 -35.47 42.32 -19.75
N ASP A 202 -36.78 42.31 -19.79
CA ASP A 202 -37.64 42.00 -20.95
C ASP A 202 -37.34 43.00 -22.07
N ARG A 203 -36.57 42.62 -23.09
CA ARG A 203 -36.45 43.36 -24.34
C ARG A 203 -37.55 42.92 -25.28
N SER A 204 -38.70 43.60 -25.20
CA SER A 204 -39.71 43.53 -26.22
C SER A 204 -39.15 43.91 -27.57
N CYS A 205 -39.23 43.00 -28.54
CA CYS A 205 -39.06 43.29 -29.96
C CYS A 205 -40.12 44.26 -30.43
N VAL A 206 -39.70 45.44 -30.86
CA VAL A 206 -40.52 46.29 -31.75
C VAL A 206 -40.11 45.93 -33.17
N ALA A 207 -41.12 45.45 -33.92
CA ALA A 207 -41.03 45.27 -35.35
C ALA A 207 -41.26 46.64 -36.05
N ASP A 208 -40.44 46.91 -37.07
CA ASP A 208 -40.78 47.62 -38.31
C ASP A 208 -39.85 47.12 -39.41
#